data_22324bf4c2ab48fbc8497b8dfb7da077
#
_entry.id   22324bf4c2ab48fbc8497b8dfb7da077
#
_cell.length_a   1.000
_cell.length_b   1.000
_cell.length_c   1.000
_cell.angle_alpha   90.00
_cell.angle_beta   90.00
_cell.angle_gamma   90.00
#
_symmetry.space_group_name_H-M   'P 1'
#
loop_
_entity.id
_entity.type
_entity.pdbx_description
1 polymer ?
#
loop_
_entity_poly.entity_id
_entity_poly.type
_entity_poly.pdbx_seq_one_letter_code
_entity_poly.pdbx_strand_id
1 'polypeptide(L)'
;MKKLVYSTALVALATCMTFTSCSDDEPTQGGGQAETDTPTKVEPKDVSFIVTAGDVETDLSGGAYMKIYSDLSTVKNNENVYGAEDAVKCFDSFTQMTYNQTSGVFTGYVYARGASAEGLGDKQAGLHSYKVENGKLVEIGSPVKVTNFGNTGTFGNYSYAAQISSSYAMVVDATGAGNNIAVNLPEYAIDEVNPNISNIVDMGNNQVAMVLNYSNRDSAVVAICDYSLNIKKVLYDDRIGTSVGAQRSVRYTQSGTDDNGNVYVFSGSSATDSKVGALRIKKGETEFDKDYKFNIFSKADGYRFRKAFHISGSKFLLEFYLDKTQYGNMAASGKMAVVDMEAQTLTWVTGLPDPASVSFGWGDGYDGAYYLPIAAPTSMSGGSGSGSGSGSGGWNHGGKSATRATASSVIPTIYKIDANTGVATAFMTFSNANLLKAITILKK
;
A
#
# COMPACT_ATOMS: atom_id res chain seq x y z
N MET A 1 -51.29 22.96 -35.95
CA MET A 1 -51.11 22.89 -37.42
C MET A 1 -49.73 22.35 -37.76
N LYS A 2 -49.72 21.26 -38.56
CA LYS A 2 -48.61 20.69 -39.37
C LYS A 2 -47.32 20.27 -38.61
N LYS A 3 -47.16 19.00 -38.30
CA LYS A 3 -46.54 17.83 -38.98
C LYS A 3 -45.42 18.21 -39.96
N LEU A 4 -44.19 17.75 -39.71
CA LEU A 4 -43.48 16.99 -40.75
C LEU A 4 -42.44 16.05 -40.10
N VAL A 5 -42.57 14.78 -40.46
CA VAL A 5 -41.69 13.63 -40.26
C VAL A 5 -40.74 13.61 -41.45
N TYR A 6 -39.44 13.28 -41.25
CA TYR A 6 -38.68 12.50 -42.24
C TYR A 6 -37.65 11.62 -41.57
N SER A 7 -37.87 10.35 -41.79
CA SER A 7 -36.99 9.21 -41.65
C SER A 7 -36.07 9.13 -42.88
N THR A 8 -34.81 8.75 -42.69
CA THR A 8 -34.13 7.92 -43.69
C THR A 8 -33.01 7.11 -43.05
N ALA A 9 -33.13 5.85 -43.30
CA ALA A 9 -32.15 4.78 -43.03
C ALA A 9 -31.11 4.73 -44.15
N LEU A 10 -30.08 3.93 -43.92
CA LEU A 10 -29.30 3.08 -44.83
C LEU A 10 -27.79 3.32 -44.70
N VAL A 11 -26.89 2.41 -44.87
CA VAL A 11 -26.81 1.02 -45.32
C VAL A 11 -25.41 0.52 -44.91
N ALA A 12 -25.33 -0.71 -44.52
CA ALA A 12 -24.07 -1.46 -44.32
C ALA A 12 -23.44 -1.78 -45.70
N LEU A 13 -22.12 -1.77 -45.75
CA LEU A 13 -21.41 -2.47 -46.83
C LEU A 13 -20.25 -3.28 -46.22
N ALA A 14 -20.47 -4.58 -46.20
CA ALA A 14 -19.44 -5.58 -45.97
C ALA A 14 -18.75 -5.87 -47.32
N THR A 15 -17.46 -5.82 -47.36
CA THR A 15 -16.67 -6.34 -48.47
C THR A 15 -15.78 -7.49 -47.98
N CYS A 16 -16.22 -8.71 -48.28
CA CYS A 16 -15.39 -9.92 -48.25
C CYS A 16 -14.47 -9.90 -49.48
N MET A 17 -13.18 -10.09 -49.26
CA MET A 17 -12.28 -10.54 -50.30
C MET A 17 -11.76 -11.92 -49.96
N THR A 18 -12.25 -12.91 -50.68
CA THR A 18 -11.74 -14.27 -50.75
C THR A 18 -10.60 -14.34 -51.75
N PHE A 19 -9.47 -14.87 -51.36
CA PHE A 19 -8.48 -15.43 -52.28
C PHE A 19 -8.47 -16.94 -52.14
N THR A 20 -8.92 -17.61 -53.19
CA THR A 20 -8.74 -19.03 -53.41
C THR A 20 -7.43 -19.25 -54.13
N SER A 21 -6.63 -20.18 -53.63
CA SER A 21 -5.62 -20.88 -54.42
C SER A 21 -5.66 -22.37 -54.03
N CYS A 22 -6.01 -23.20 -55.04
CA CYS A 22 -5.98 -24.63 -54.94
C CYS A 22 -4.57 -25.14 -55.18
N SER A 23 -4.18 -26.17 -54.45
CA SER A 23 -3.40 -27.31 -55.02
C SER A 23 -3.65 -28.52 -54.14
N ASP A 24 -4.01 -29.59 -54.83
CA ASP A 24 -4.28 -30.93 -54.31
C ASP A 24 -3.02 -31.58 -53.76
N ASP A 25 -3.15 -32.35 -52.68
CA ASP A 25 -2.61 -33.69 -52.51
C ASP A 25 -3.11 -34.35 -51.20
N GLU A 26 -3.34 -35.63 -51.28
CA GLU A 26 -4.09 -36.52 -50.38
C GLU A 26 -3.34 -36.95 -49.06
N PRO A 27 -3.97 -37.73 -48.13
CA PRO A 27 -3.86 -37.54 -46.70
C PRO A 27 -2.92 -38.53 -46.02
N THR A 28 -2.20 -38.09 -44.99
CA THR A 28 -1.61 -38.99 -44.00
C THR A 28 -2.16 -38.68 -42.61
N GLN A 29 -2.73 -39.71 -41.97
CA GLN A 29 -3.15 -39.71 -40.58
C GLN A 29 -1.95 -39.44 -39.66
N GLY A 30 -2.11 -38.47 -38.76
CA GLY A 30 -1.21 -38.24 -37.66
C GLY A 30 -1.94 -37.43 -36.56
N GLY A 31 -2.15 -38.06 -35.41
CA GLY A 31 -2.86 -37.50 -34.28
C GLY A 31 -2.25 -36.17 -33.82
N GLY A 32 -3.00 -35.09 -33.98
CA GLY A 32 -2.69 -33.77 -33.42
C GLY A 32 -3.15 -33.72 -31.98
N GLN A 33 -2.21 -33.65 -31.03
CA GLN A 33 -2.47 -33.14 -29.69
C GLN A 33 -2.87 -31.68 -29.84
N ALA A 34 -4.02 -31.32 -29.29
CA ALA A 34 -4.41 -29.93 -29.10
C ALA A 34 -3.38 -29.31 -28.15
N GLU A 35 -2.49 -28.48 -28.69
CA GLU A 35 -1.73 -27.55 -27.88
C GLU A 35 -2.71 -26.60 -27.22
N THR A 36 -2.89 -26.74 -25.90
CA THR A 36 -3.52 -25.72 -25.06
C THR A 36 -2.56 -24.56 -25.05
N ASP A 37 -2.89 -23.49 -25.79
CA ASP A 37 -2.25 -22.19 -25.64
C ASP A 37 -2.40 -21.72 -24.17
N THR A 38 -1.43 -22.08 -23.36
CA THR A 38 -1.23 -21.43 -22.07
C THR A 38 -0.73 -20.03 -22.41
N PRO A 39 -1.43 -18.97 -22.00
CA PRO A 39 -0.96 -17.61 -22.28
C PRO A 39 0.43 -17.47 -21.67
N THR A 40 1.42 -17.26 -22.53
CA THR A 40 2.80 -17.00 -22.12
C THR A 40 2.79 -15.74 -21.28
N LYS A 41 2.99 -15.89 -19.97
CA LYS A 41 3.11 -14.77 -19.04
C LYS A 41 4.30 -13.92 -19.51
N VAL A 42 4.02 -12.76 -20.03
CA VAL A 42 5.07 -11.79 -20.40
C VAL A 42 5.65 -11.30 -19.06
N GLU A 43 6.87 -11.74 -18.73
CA GLU A 43 7.56 -11.20 -17.56
C GLU A 43 7.76 -9.70 -17.76
N PRO A 44 7.54 -8.88 -16.70
CA PRO A 44 7.62 -7.43 -16.79
C PRO A 44 9.05 -7.01 -17.08
N LYS A 45 9.35 -6.77 -18.34
CA LYS A 45 10.63 -6.20 -18.78
C LYS A 45 10.54 -4.68 -18.62
N ASP A 46 11.60 -4.08 -18.10
CA ASP A 46 11.82 -2.64 -18.04
C ASP A 46 11.02 -1.86 -16.99
N VAL A 47 10.53 -2.51 -15.92
CA VAL A 47 9.95 -1.80 -14.77
C VAL A 47 11.04 -1.49 -13.75
N SER A 48 11.25 -0.21 -13.52
CA SER A 48 12.17 0.27 -12.50
C SER A 48 11.54 0.22 -11.11
N PHE A 49 12.38 0.07 -10.09
CA PHE A 49 11.94 0.11 -8.70
C PHE A 49 13.02 0.72 -7.80
N ILE A 50 12.59 1.27 -6.67
CA ILE A 50 13.45 1.85 -5.64
C ILE A 50 13.50 0.88 -4.46
N VAL A 51 14.70 0.56 -3.99
CA VAL A 51 14.89 -0.10 -2.70
C VAL A 51 15.37 0.93 -1.69
N THR A 52 14.71 1.00 -0.54
CA THR A 52 15.09 1.85 0.58
C THR A 52 15.61 0.99 1.72
N ALA A 53 16.84 1.26 2.14
CA ALA A 53 17.51 0.53 3.22
C ALA A 53 18.18 1.49 4.22
N GLY A 54 18.41 1.00 5.42
CA GLY A 54 19.14 1.71 6.48
C GLY A 54 20.01 0.77 7.28
N ASP A 55 20.81 1.34 8.16
CA ASP A 55 21.60 0.60 9.13
C ASP A 55 21.29 1.12 10.54
N VAL A 56 20.90 0.20 11.41
CA VAL A 56 20.54 0.52 12.81
C VAL A 56 21.77 0.58 13.73
N GLU A 57 22.87 -0.06 13.34
CA GLU A 57 24.04 -0.18 14.21
C GLU A 57 24.96 1.04 14.14
N THR A 58 25.11 1.63 12.97
CA THR A 58 26.06 2.72 12.75
C THR A 58 25.44 4.11 12.86
N ASP A 59 24.13 4.20 12.73
CA ASP A 59 23.42 5.46 12.79
C ASP A 59 22.08 5.31 13.51
N LEU A 60 22.06 5.67 14.79
CA LEU A 60 20.81 5.72 15.58
C LEU A 60 19.80 6.72 14.99
N SER A 61 20.24 7.67 14.17
CA SER A 61 19.40 8.51 13.33
C SER A 61 18.87 7.76 12.11
N GLY A 62 19.45 6.58 11.80
CA GLY A 62 18.93 5.64 10.83
C GLY A 62 18.93 6.15 9.41
N GLY A 63 19.98 6.82 8.96
CA GLY A 63 20.08 7.34 7.61
C GLY A 63 19.63 6.30 6.59
N ALA A 64 18.61 6.63 5.78
CA ALA A 64 18.14 5.77 4.73
C ALA A 64 18.94 6.02 3.47
N TYR A 65 19.18 4.95 2.72
CA TYR A 65 19.71 4.99 1.37
C TYR A 65 18.64 4.49 0.41
N MET A 66 18.54 5.13 -0.73
CA MET A 66 17.65 4.74 -1.82
C MET A 66 18.47 4.40 -3.06
N LYS A 67 18.22 3.24 -3.64
CA LYS A 67 18.86 2.81 -4.89
C LYS A 67 17.80 2.41 -5.91
N ILE A 68 17.98 2.86 -7.15
CA ILE A 68 17.12 2.49 -8.28
C ILE A 68 17.67 1.24 -8.95
N TYR A 69 16.78 0.36 -9.29
CA TYR A 69 17.01 -0.82 -10.12
C TYR A 69 16.14 -0.73 -11.35
N SER A 70 16.67 -1.08 -12.50
CA SER A 70 15.98 -0.90 -13.80
C SER A 70 15.16 -2.09 -14.26
N ASP A 71 15.28 -3.23 -13.59
CA ASP A 71 14.68 -4.48 -14.05
C ASP A 71 14.13 -5.29 -12.87
N LEU A 72 12.81 -5.41 -12.83
CA LEU A 72 12.07 -6.19 -11.83
C LEU A 72 12.00 -7.68 -12.20
N SER A 73 12.37 -8.08 -13.42
CA SER A 73 12.30 -9.47 -13.88
C SER A 73 13.49 -10.33 -13.43
N THR A 74 14.61 -9.70 -13.13
CA THR A 74 15.87 -10.41 -12.83
C THR A 74 16.07 -10.57 -11.33
N VAL A 75 16.20 -11.82 -10.87
CA VAL A 75 16.61 -12.14 -9.49
C VAL A 75 18.04 -11.65 -9.26
N LYS A 76 18.24 -10.94 -8.16
CA LYS A 76 19.52 -10.37 -7.77
C LYS A 76 19.94 -10.87 -6.39
N ASN A 77 21.22 -11.17 -6.24
CA ASN A 77 21.74 -11.70 -4.99
C ASN A 77 22.89 -10.86 -4.47
N ASN A 78 22.96 -10.75 -3.15
CA ASN A 78 24.05 -10.07 -2.44
C ASN A 78 24.23 -8.60 -2.84
N GLU A 79 23.11 -7.92 -3.10
CA GLU A 79 23.10 -6.50 -3.49
C GLU A 79 23.55 -5.60 -2.35
N ASN A 80 24.07 -4.43 -2.73
CA ASN A 80 24.48 -3.40 -1.80
C ASN A 80 23.66 -2.12 -2.02
N VAL A 81 22.99 -1.63 -0.98
CA VAL A 81 22.22 -0.38 -1.00
C VAL A 81 22.82 0.63 -0.03
N TYR A 82 23.07 0.19 1.21
CA TYR A 82 23.59 1.07 2.25
C TYR A 82 25.03 1.49 1.95
N GLY A 83 25.25 2.79 1.71
CA GLY A 83 26.55 3.33 1.36
C GLY A 83 27.05 2.99 -0.06
N ALA A 84 26.22 2.44 -0.94
CA ALA A 84 26.58 2.22 -2.33
C ALA A 84 26.78 3.56 -3.07
N GLU A 85 27.75 3.63 -3.99
CA GLU A 85 28.08 4.86 -4.72
C GLU A 85 26.94 5.36 -5.62
N ASP A 86 26.09 4.45 -6.09
CA ASP A 86 24.93 4.72 -6.92
C ASP A 86 23.63 4.88 -6.10
N ALA A 87 23.72 4.82 -4.77
CA ALA A 87 22.60 5.06 -3.87
C ALA A 87 22.58 6.52 -3.39
N VAL A 88 21.36 7.06 -3.29
CA VAL A 88 21.16 8.40 -2.72
C VAL A 88 20.99 8.27 -1.21
N LYS A 89 21.82 8.94 -0.45
CA LYS A 89 21.66 9.05 1.00
C LYS A 89 20.53 10.02 1.29
N CYS A 90 19.47 9.51 1.87
CA CYS A 90 18.39 10.34 2.40
C CYS A 90 18.79 10.90 3.75
N PHE A 91 18.22 12.04 4.07
CA PHE A 91 18.58 12.79 5.25
C PHE A 91 18.31 12.05 6.56
N ASP A 92 17.20 11.31 6.64
CA ASP A 92 16.78 10.57 7.83
C ASP A 92 16.04 9.28 7.44
N SER A 93 15.70 8.51 8.43
CA SER A 93 14.94 7.29 8.29
C SER A 93 13.49 7.58 7.97
N PHE A 94 13.08 7.33 6.75
CA PHE A 94 11.67 7.42 6.40
C PHE A 94 10.85 6.41 7.20
N THR A 95 9.76 6.89 7.79
CA THR A 95 8.80 6.04 8.47
C THR A 95 7.77 5.46 7.52
N GLN A 96 7.49 6.16 6.45
CA GLN A 96 6.57 5.77 5.37
C GLN A 96 7.12 6.29 4.05
N MET A 97 6.72 5.67 2.95
CA MET A 97 7.09 6.07 1.60
C MET A 97 5.90 5.88 0.68
N THR A 98 5.76 6.76 -0.29
CA THR A 98 4.75 6.66 -1.33
C THR A 98 5.36 7.03 -2.68
N TYR A 99 4.82 6.48 -3.75
CA TYR A 99 5.13 6.92 -5.10
C TYR A 99 3.83 7.30 -5.81
N ASN A 100 3.77 8.54 -6.25
CA ASN A 100 2.65 8.99 -7.03
C ASN A 100 2.89 8.66 -8.51
N GLN A 101 2.18 7.69 -9.01
CA GLN A 101 2.33 7.20 -10.39
C GLN A 101 1.99 8.29 -11.44
N THR A 102 1.08 9.20 -11.10
CA THR A 102 0.64 10.27 -12.01
C THR A 102 1.68 11.39 -12.13
N SER A 103 2.24 11.83 -11.00
CA SER A 103 3.23 12.92 -10.98
C SER A 103 4.68 12.43 -11.11
N GLY A 104 4.94 11.13 -10.94
CA GLY A 104 6.28 10.55 -10.93
C GLY A 104 7.10 10.95 -9.70
N VAL A 105 6.45 11.34 -8.61
CA VAL A 105 7.12 11.78 -7.38
C VAL A 105 7.14 10.67 -6.34
N PHE A 106 8.33 10.33 -5.89
CA PHE A 106 8.55 9.55 -4.68
C PHE A 106 8.60 10.50 -3.48
N THR A 107 7.84 10.20 -2.44
CA THR A 107 7.82 10.98 -1.20
C THR A 107 8.18 10.10 -0.01
N GLY A 108 9.23 10.48 0.71
CA GLY A 108 9.61 9.93 1.99
C GLY A 108 9.07 10.78 3.14
N TYR A 109 8.55 10.13 4.18
CA TYR A 109 7.94 10.80 5.32
C TYR A 109 8.78 10.61 6.58
N VAL A 110 9.24 11.71 7.17
CA VAL A 110 10.00 11.75 8.41
C VAL A 110 9.11 12.21 9.53
N TYR A 111 8.94 11.39 10.56
CA TYR A 111 8.12 11.69 11.71
C TYR A 111 8.93 12.37 12.82
N ALA A 112 8.46 13.51 13.33
CA ALA A 112 9.09 14.18 14.47
C ALA A 112 8.94 13.35 15.75
N ARG A 113 10.07 13.08 16.42
CA ARG A 113 10.11 12.26 17.62
C ARG A 113 10.51 13.10 18.83
N GLY A 114 9.54 13.65 19.57
CA GLY A 114 9.74 14.25 20.91
C GLY A 114 11.03 15.05 21.09
N ALA A 115 11.69 14.89 22.24
CA ALA A 115 12.96 15.56 22.54
C ALA A 115 14.12 15.22 21.59
N SER A 116 14.07 14.08 20.90
CA SER A 116 15.04 13.77 19.86
C SER A 116 14.84 14.57 18.58
N ALA A 117 13.65 15.12 18.36
CA ALA A 117 13.41 16.06 17.27
C ALA A 117 14.12 17.41 17.49
N GLU A 118 14.31 17.82 18.74
CA GLU A 118 15.10 19.00 19.09
C GLU A 118 16.60 18.79 18.81
N GLY A 119 17.11 17.58 19.01
CA GLY A 119 18.51 17.22 18.71
C GLY A 119 18.82 17.10 17.22
N LEU A 120 17.81 17.02 16.37
CA LEU A 120 17.96 16.98 14.91
C LEU A 120 18.20 18.40 14.31
N GLY A 121 18.09 19.47 15.10
CA GLY A 121 18.22 20.85 14.64
C GLY A 121 17.15 21.21 13.61
N ASP A 122 17.52 21.97 12.59
CA ASP A 122 16.64 22.29 11.44
C ASP A 122 16.38 21.07 10.53
N LYS A 123 16.76 19.92 10.97
CA LYS A 123 16.61 18.67 10.24
C LYS A 123 15.15 18.21 10.33
N GLN A 124 14.51 18.21 9.22
CA GLN A 124 13.12 18.52 9.06
C GLN A 124 12.29 17.24 9.07
N ALA A 125 11.59 17.04 10.18
CA ALA A 125 10.40 16.19 10.13
C ALA A 125 9.46 16.72 9.03
N GLY A 126 8.99 15.84 8.16
CA GLY A 126 8.10 16.24 7.09
C GLY A 126 8.19 15.34 5.86
N LEU A 127 7.84 15.91 4.74
CA LEU A 127 7.79 15.26 3.45
C LEU A 127 9.01 15.67 2.63
N HIS A 128 9.76 14.68 2.17
CA HIS A 128 10.89 14.83 1.27
C HIS A 128 10.53 14.23 -0.09
N SER A 129 10.60 15.03 -1.14
CA SER A 129 10.15 14.64 -2.46
C SER A 129 11.32 14.42 -3.42
N TYR A 130 11.23 13.38 -4.23
CA TYR A 130 12.27 12.99 -5.19
C TYR A 130 11.66 12.65 -6.55
N LYS A 131 12.40 12.89 -7.60
CA LYS A 131 12.12 12.40 -8.96
C LYS A 131 13.27 11.56 -9.49
N VAL A 132 12.95 10.71 -10.43
CA VAL A 132 13.98 9.99 -11.20
C VAL A 132 14.40 10.84 -12.38
N GLU A 133 15.65 11.29 -12.39
CA GLU A 133 16.28 12.04 -13.46
C GLU A 133 17.53 11.31 -13.91
N ASN A 134 17.62 10.97 -15.18
CA ASN A 134 18.78 10.24 -15.75
C ASN A 134 19.15 8.96 -14.95
N GLY A 135 18.14 8.22 -14.49
CA GLY A 135 18.34 6.99 -13.73
C GLY A 135 18.77 7.18 -12.27
N LYS A 136 18.75 8.40 -11.75
CA LYS A 136 19.09 8.74 -10.37
C LYS A 136 17.91 9.42 -9.68
N LEU A 137 17.81 9.24 -8.36
CA LEU A 137 16.88 9.98 -7.52
C LEU A 137 17.46 11.38 -7.23
N VAL A 138 16.69 12.40 -7.56
CA VAL A 138 17.03 13.80 -7.29
C VAL A 138 15.96 14.39 -6.40
N GLU A 139 16.37 14.99 -5.27
CA GLU A 139 15.45 15.71 -4.39
C GLU A 139 14.88 16.94 -5.11
N ILE A 140 13.56 17.14 -5.02
CA ILE A 140 12.85 18.26 -5.64
C ILE A 140 12.16 19.11 -4.58
N GLY A 141 12.11 20.41 -4.83
CA GLY A 141 11.56 21.38 -3.91
C GLY A 141 12.36 21.49 -2.61
N SER A 142 11.71 21.98 -1.56
CA SER A 142 12.25 21.98 -0.20
C SER A 142 11.41 21.06 0.67
N PRO A 143 12.00 20.42 1.70
CA PRO A 143 11.25 19.56 2.60
C PRO A 143 10.06 20.31 3.23
N VAL A 144 8.89 19.69 3.14
CA VAL A 144 7.64 20.27 3.66
C VAL A 144 7.44 19.84 5.09
N LYS A 145 7.49 20.78 6.04
CA LYS A 145 7.43 20.49 7.47
C LYS A 145 6.07 19.94 7.88
N VAL A 146 6.07 18.72 8.43
CA VAL A 146 4.92 18.10 9.09
C VAL A 146 5.42 17.37 10.33
N THR A 147 4.92 17.74 11.48
CA THR A 147 5.43 17.21 12.75
C THR A 147 4.72 15.95 13.21
N ASN A 148 3.45 15.80 12.86
CA ASN A 148 2.60 14.72 13.33
C ASN A 148 1.57 14.32 12.26
N PHE A 149 1.67 13.12 11.74
CA PHE A 149 0.74 12.60 10.74
C PHE A 149 0.32 11.16 11.07
N GLY A 150 -0.91 10.81 10.73
CA GLY A 150 -1.48 9.49 10.94
C GLY A 150 -1.29 8.60 9.73
N ASN A 151 -1.83 9.02 8.62
CA ASN A 151 -1.84 8.27 7.37
C ASN A 151 -1.17 9.07 6.25
N THR A 152 -0.61 8.34 5.29
CA THR A 152 0.04 8.88 4.09
C THR A 152 -0.43 8.10 2.87
N GLY A 153 -0.35 8.71 1.70
CA GLY A 153 -0.75 8.10 0.45
C GLY A 153 -0.65 9.08 -0.70
N THR A 154 -1.34 8.75 -1.79
CA THR A 154 -1.39 9.59 -3.00
C THR A 154 -2.81 9.69 -3.52
N PHE A 155 -3.16 10.82 -4.13
CA PHE A 155 -4.36 11.00 -4.93
C PHE A 155 -4.13 12.08 -5.99
N GLY A 156 -4.70 11.93 -7.17
CA GLY A 156 -4.42 12.83 -8.29
C GLY A 156 -2.89 13.02 -8.48
N ASN A 157 -2.44 14.24 -8.48
CA ASN A 157 -1.02 14.59 -8.59
C ASN A 157 -0.32 14.80 -7.24
N TYR A 158 -1.00 14.53 -6.12
CA TYR A 158 -0.51 14.83 -4.79
C TYR A 158 -0.03 13.57 -4.05
N SER A 159 1.06 13.73 -3.29
CA SER A 159 1.35 12.89 -2.13
C SER A 159 0.88 13.61 -0.88
N TYR A 160 0.29 12.89 0.09
CA TYR A 160 -0.31 13.52 1.26
C TYR A 160 0.15 12.93 2.59
N ALA A 161 0.07 13.74 3.64
CA ALA A 161 0.15 13.34 5.04
C ALA A 161 -1.09 13.88 5.78
N ALA A 162 -1.99 12.99 6.18
CA ALA A 162 -3.13 13.36 7.00
C ALA A 162 -2.68 13.59 8.45
N GLN A 163 -2.96 14.77 8.99
CA GLN A 163 -2.58 15.12 10.35
C GLN A 163 -3.42 14.35 11.37
N ILE A 164 -2.79 13.90 12.45
CA ILE A 164 -3.51 13.25 13.55
C ILE A 164 -4.30 14.31 14.30
N SER A 165 -5.59 14.03 14.50
CA SER A 165 -6.51 14.89 15.26
C SER A 165 -6.60 16.33 14.73
N SER A 166 -6.33 16.51 13.43
CA SER A 166 -6.40 17.82 12.76
C SER A 166 -7.36 17.79 11.59
N SER A 167 -7.95 18.92 11.31
CA SER A 167 -8.87 19.12 10.19
C SER A 167 -8.13 19.55 8.92
N TYR A 168 -6.98 18.95 8.63
CA TYR A 168 -6.28 19.21 7.37
C TYR A 168 -5.35 18.07 6.96
N ALA A 169 -5.05 18.02 5.68
CA ALA A 169 -4.00 17.20 5.11
C ALA A 169 -2.92 18.08 4.50
N MET A 170 -1.66 17.80 4.82
CA MET A 170 -0.54 18.35 4.08
C MET A 170 -0.41 17.58 2.77
N VAL A 171 -0.28 18.26 1.66
CA VAL A 171 -0.02 17.68 0.35
C VAL A 171 1.26 18.26 -0.24
N VAL A 172 1.94 17.47 -1.07
CA VAL A 172 3.00 17.94 -1.97
C VAL A 172 2.60 17.62 -3.41
N ASP A 173 2.84 18.55 -4.31
CA ASP A 173 2.54 18.42 -5.73
C ASP A 173 3.71 17.83 -6.53
N ALA A 174 3.56 17.81 -7.86
CA ALA A 174 4.57 17.32 -8.79
C ALA A 174 5.89 18.11 -8.79
N THR A 175 5.95 19.27 -8.17
CA THR A 175 7.17 20.10 -8.03
C THR A 175 7.84 19.95 -6.66
N GLY A 176 7.23 19.22 -5.74
CA GLY A 176 7.62 19.12 -4.35
C GLY A 176 7.14 20.30 -3.49
N ALA A 177 6.30 21.19 -4.04
CA ALA A 177 5.73 22.29 -3.29
C ALA A 177 4.61 21.79 -2.36
N GLY A 178 4.68 22.20 -1.10
CA GLY A 178 3.72 21.82 -0.08
C GLY A 178 2.55 22.79 0.07
N ASN A 179 1.38 22.24 0.33
CA ASN A 179 0.18 23.01 0.68
C ASN A 179 -0.65 22.28 1.74
N ASN A 180 -1.30 23.04 2.62
CA ASN A 180 -2.30 22.50 3.54
C ASN A 180 -3.69 22.58 2.91
N ILE A 181 -4.35 21.44 2.83
CA ILE A 181 -5.77 21.41 2.46
C ILE A 181 -6.59 21.24 3.73
N ALA A 182 -7.42 22.23 4.03
CA ALA A 182 -8.34 22.20 5.16
C ALA A 182 -9.51 21.24 4.89
N VAL A 183 -9.92 20.49 5.91
CA VAL A 183 -11.10 19.63 5.88
C VAL A 183 -11.99 20.01 7.06
N ASN A 184 -13.25 20.32 6.81
CA ASN A 184 -14.17 20.74 7.88
C ASN A 184 -14.73 19.53 8.65
N LEU A 185 -13.85 18.77 9.30
CA LEU A 185 -14.24 17.59 10.08
C LEU A 185 -15.19 17.89 11.26
N PRO A 186 -15.11 19.02 11.99
CA PRO A 186 -16.05 19.32 13.08
C PRO A 186 -17.52 19.39 12.66
N GLU A 187 -17.81 19.75 11.41
CA GLU A 187 -19.18 19.73 10.87
C GLU A 187 -19.78 18.32 10.84
N TYR A 188 -18.93 17.31 10.81
CA TYR A 188 -19.31 15.90 10.76
C TYR A 188 -19.12 15.18 12.09
N ALA A 189 -19.04 15.93 13.19
CA ALA A 189 -18.98 15.34 14.52
C ALA A 189 -20.24 14.51 14.82
N ILE A 190 -20.06 13.37 15.48
CA ILE A 190 -21.15 12.50 15.92
C ILE A 190 -21.05 12.38 17.44
N ASP A 191 -22.14 12.75 18.15
CA ASP A 191 -22.16 12.76 19.60
C ASP A 191 -20.93 13.49 20.18
N GLU A 192 -20.64 14.69 19.65
CA GLU A 192 -19.51 15.56 20.01
C GLU A 192 -18.11 15.00 19.69
N VAL A 193 -18.02 13.85 19.04
CA VAL A 193 -16.75 13.24 18.62
C VAL A 193 -16.44 13.60 17.18
N ASN A 194 -15.35 14.34 16.96
CA ASN A 194 -14.82 14.61 15.65
C ASN A 194 -14.17 13.35 15.04
N PRO A 195 -14.36 13.10 13.74
CA PRO A 195 -13.65 12.03 13.07
C PRO A 195 -12.16 12.35 12.87
N ASN A 196 -11.37 11.30 12.71
CA ASN A 196 -10.00 11.37 12.19
C ASN A 196 -9.96 10.84 10.76
N ILE A 197 -9.08 11.38 9.94
CA ILE A 197 -8.80 10.84 8.60
C ILE A 197 -7.97 9.56 8.77
N SER A 198 -8.54 8.42 8.38
CA SER A 198 -7.85 7.14 8.38
C SER A 198 -7.05 6.91 7.10
N ASN A 199 -7.66 7.26 5.96
CA ASN A 199 -7.07 7.02 4.65
C ASN A 199 -7.77 7.91 3.61
N ILE A 200 -7.05 8.32 2.56
CA ILE A 200 -7.60 9.00 1.39
C ILE A 200 -7.28 8.14 0.18
N VAL A 201 -8.30 7.66 -0.48
CA VAL A 201 -8.21 6.74 -1.62
C VAL A 201 -8.64 7.46 -2.88
N ASP A 202 -7.80 7.44 -3.89
CA ASP A 202 -8.12 8.02 -5.20
C ASP A 202 -9.21 7.20 -5.91
N MET A 203 -10.27 7.85 -6.33
CA MET A 203 -11.37 7.27 -7.10
C MET A 203 -11.28 7.63 -8.60
N GLY A 204 -10.30 8.46 -8.97
CA GLY A 204 -10.23 9.09 -10.29
C GLY A 204 -11.27 10.20 -10.47
N ASN A 205 -11.29 10.82 -11.63
CA ASN A 205 -12.27 11.84 -12.01
C ASN A 205 -12.41 13.00 -11.00
N ASN A 206 -11.30 13.44 -10.42
CA ASN A 206 -11.27 14.49 -9.40
C ASN A 206 -12.07 14.12 -8.13
N GLN A 207 -12.12 12.84 -7.77
CA GLN A 207 -12.80 12.36 -6.57
C GLN A 207 -11.90 11.47 -5.71
N VAL A 208 -12.09 11.56 -4.40
CA VAL A 208 -11.47 10.67 -3.40
C VAL A 208 -12.52 10.13 -2.45
N ALA A 209 -12.28 8.91 -1.97
CA ALA A 209 -12.93 8.33 -0.81
C ALA A 209 -12.07 8.59 0.42
N MET A 210 -12.43 9.56 1.24
CA MET A 210 -11.77 9.84 2.50
C MET A 210 -12.42 9.01 3.60
N VAL A 211 -11.69 8.00 4.06
CA VAL A 211 -12.16 7.11 5.12
C VAL A 211 -12.01 7.79 6.47
N LEU A 212 -13.10 7.85 7.21
CA LEU A 212 -13.19 8.51 8.50
C LEU A 212 -13.30 7.50 9.64
N ASN A 213 -12.65 7.79 10.75
CA ASN A 213 -12.68 6.99 11.96
C ASN A 213 -13.22 7.80 13.13
N TYR A 214 -14.22 7.25 13.80
CA TYR A 214 -14.80 7.78 15.03
C TYR A 214 -14.47 6.86 16.19
N SER A 215 -14.01 7.41 17.30
CA SER A 215 -13.66 6.63 18.50
C SER A 215 -14.90 6.04 19.23
N ASN A 216 -16.09 6.59 18.97
CA ASN A 216 -17.36 6.19 19.58
C ASN A 216 -18.24 5.34 18.66
N ARG A 217 -17.75 4.91 17.48
CA ARG A 217 -18.51 4.10 16.53
C ARG A 217 -17.67 2.95 15.97
N ASP A 218 -18.33 1.83 15.76
CA ASP A 218 -17.78 0.66 15.06
C ASP A 218 -18.55 0.43 13.76
N SER A 219 -18.33 1.33 12.79
CA SER A 219 -18.99 1.34 11.47
C SER A 219 -18.03 1.88 10.43
N ALA A 220 -18.22 1.51 9.16
CA ALA A 220 -17.54 2.14 8.06
C ALA A 220 -18.11 3.53 7.81
N VAL A 221 -17.24 4.55 7.75
CA VAL A 221 -17.63 5.90 7.39
C VAL A 221 -16.69 6.42 6.30
N VAL A 222 -17.27 6.88 5.19
CA VAL A 222 -16.50 7.40 4.04
C VAL A 222 -17.09 8.71 3.59
N ALA A 223 -16.27 9.76 3.52
CA ALA A 223 -16.61 11.01 2.88
C ALA A 223 -16.15 10.98 1.41
N ILE A 224 -17.08 11.21 0.49
CA ILE A 224 -16.77 11.43 -0.93
C ILE A 224 -16.42 12.90 -1.10
N CYS A 225 -15.19 13.18 -1.55
CA CYS A 225 -14.66 14.53 -1.69
C CYS A 225 -14.14 14.76 -3.11
N ASP A 226 -13.96 16.04 -3.48
CA ASP A 226 -13.10 16.41 -4.61
C ASP A 226 -11.60 16.41 -4.19
N TYR A 227 -10.68 16.64 -5.14
CA TYR A 227 -9.23 16.69 -4.85
C TYR A 227 -8.81 17.89 -3.98
N SER A 228 -9.70 18.87 -3.77
CA SER A 228 -9.52 19.92 -2.76
C SER A 228 -10.04 19.50 -1.40
N LEU A 229 -10.41 18.24 -1.22
CA LEU A 229 -10.97 17.62 -0.02
C LEU A 229 -12.27 18.28 0.48
N ASN A 230 -13.01 18.96 -0.42
CA ASN A 230 -14.36 19.43 -0.11
C ASN A 230 -15.30 18.24 -0.07
N ILE A 231 -15.90 17.99 1.09
CA ILE A 231 -16.84 16.90 1.31
C ILE A 231 -18.14 17.17 0.54
N LYS A 232 -18.52 16.24 -0.33
CA LYS A 232 -19.77 16.30 -1.11
C LYS A 232 -20.85 15.43 -0.48
N LYS A 233 -20.45 14.33 0.15
CA LYS A 233 -21.35 13.34 0.75
C LYS A 233 -20.62 12.51 1.80
N VAL A 234 -21.33 12.05 2.82
CA VAL A 234 -20.81 11.09 3.80
C VAL A 234 -21.65 9.83 3.76
N LEU A 235 -20.99 8.69 3.65
CA LEU A 235 -21.58 7.36 3.64
C LEU A 235 -21.38 6.70 4.99
N TYR A 236 -22.42 6.02 5.49
CA TYR A 236 -22.38 5.25 6.73
C TYR A 236 -22.84 3.82 6.43
N ASP A 237 -22.13 2.82 6.95
CA ASP A 237 -22.51 1.43 6.79
C ASP A 237 -22.08 0.57 7.99
N ASP A 238 -23.04 -0.09 8.61
CA ASP A 238 -22.85 -0.92 9.80
C ASP A 238 -22.52 -2.38 9.49
N ARG A 239 -22.49 -2.77 8.23
CA ARG A 239 -22.17 -4.15 7.83
C ARG A 239 -20.74 -4.54 8.16
N ILE A 240 -19.79 -3.56 8.25
CA ILE A 240 -18.44 -3.76 8.79
C ILE A 240 -18.17 -2.74 9.90
N GLY A 241 -17.12 -2.98 10.68
CA GLY A 241 -16.68 -2.05 11.72
C GLY A 241 -15.88 -0.87 11.17
N THR A 242 -15.27 -0.12 12.08
CA THR A 242 -14.39 0.97 11.70
C THR A 242 -13.18 0.47 10.87
N SER A 243 -12.78 1.27 9.90
CA SER A 243 -11.64 0.96 9.03
C SER A 243 -10.29 0.99 9.75
N VAL A 244 -10.26 1.52 10.94
CA VAL A 244 -9.07 1.60 11.78
C VAL A 244 -9.37 0.89 13.08
N GLY A 245 -8.53 -0.08 13.43
CA GLY A 245 -8.58 -0.71 14.75
C GLY A 245 -8.00 0.22 15.83
N ALA A 246 -7.19 -0.31 16.72
CA ALA A 246 -6.56 0.48 17.77
C ALA A 246 -5.61 1.56 17.21
N GLN A 247 -5.29 2.52 18.07
CA GLN A 247 -4.65 3.81 17.83
C GLN A 247 -3.50 3.90 16.81
N ARG A 248 -2.73 2.85 16.59
CA ARG A 248 -1.63 2.84 15.59
C ARG A 248 -2.04 2.32 14.21
N SER A 249 -3.23 1.78 14.08
CA SER A 249 -3.73 1.26 12.80
C SER A 249 -3.98 2.37 11.78
N VAL A 250 -4.19 3.61 12.21
CA VAL A 250 -4.29 4.79 11.32
C VAL A 250 -3.10 4.96 10.38
N ARG A 251 -1.95 4.39 10.73
CA ARG A 251 -0.72 4.47 9.92
C ARG A 251 -0.64 3.42 8.84
N TYR A 252 -1.57 2.48 8.81
CA TYR A 252 -1.54 1.36 7.89
C TYR A 252 -2.65 1.49 6.87
N THR A 253 -2.35 1.08 5.66
CA THR A 253 -3.34 1.05 4.59
C THR A 253 -4.42 0.03 4.94
N GLN A 254 -5.66 0.48 5.06
CA GLN A 254 -6.85 -0.34 5.28
C GLN A 254 -7.97 -0.01 4.29
N SER A 255 -7.63 0.57 3.17
CA SER A 255 -8.52 0.79 2.03
C SER A 255 -7.67 1.03 0.79
N GLY A 256 -8.19 0.75 -0.35
CA GLY A 256 -7.48 0.91 -1.60
C GLY A 256 -8.37 0.65 -2.80
N THR A 257 -7.85 1.00 -3.96
CA THR A 257 -8.51 0.82 -5.25
C THR A 257 -7.91 -0.40 -5.94
N ASP A 258 -8.76 -1.22 -6.56
CA ASP A 258 -8.32 -2.28 -7.46
C ASP A 258 -8.02 -1.74 -8.88
N ASP A 259 -7.46 -2.58 -9.76
CA ASP A 259 -7.16 -2.17 -11.13
C ASP A 259 -8.42 -1.88 -11.97
N ASN A 260 -9.59 -2.35 -11.52
CA ASN A 260 -10.87 -2.02 -12.13
C ASN A 260 -11.42 -0.65 -11.68
N GLY A 261 -10.79 -0.03 -10.69
CA GLY A 261 -11.18 1.26 -10.10
C GLY A 261 -12.25 1.15 -9.03
N ASN A 262 -12.53 -0.04 -8.50
CA ASN A 262 -13.40 -0.21 -7.35
C ASN A 262 -12.62 0.11 -6.07
N VAL A 263 -13.22 0.87 -5.17
CA VAL A 263 -12.66 1.14 -3.84
C VAL A 263 -13.14 0.08 -2.85
N TYR A 264 -12.19 -0.50 -2.11
CA TYR A 264 -12.48 -1.39 -0.99
C TYR A 264 -12.11 -0.73 0.33
N VAL A 265 -13.06 -0.74 1.26
CA VAL A 265 -12.91 -0.24 2.62
C VAL A 265 -12.90 -1.44 3.56
N PHE A 266 -11.81 -1.59 4.32
CA PHE A 266 -11.59 -2.74 5.18
C PHE A 266 -11.80 -2.39 6.66
N SER A 267 -12.35 -3.33 7.40
CA SER A 267 -12.37 -3.34 8.87
C SER A 267 -11.67 -4.60 9.36
N GLY A 268 -10.46 -4.46 9.88
CA GLY A 268 -9.62 -5.61 10.25
C GLY A 268 -9.59 -5.93 11.74
N SER A 269 -10.00 -4.98 12.60
CA SER A 269 -9.81 -5.07 14.05
C SER A 269 -11.09 -4.82 14.86
N SER A 270 -12.28 -4.89 14.24
CA SER A 270 -13.54 -4.78 14.97
C SER A 270 -13.63 -5.85 16.06
N ALA A 271 -14.17 -5.48 17.22
CA ALA A 271 -14.45 -6.43 18.30
C ALA A 271 -15.58 -7.39 17.93
N THR A 272 -16.45 -7.00 16.99
CA THR A 272 -17.56 -7.80 16.49
C THR A 272 -17.10 -8.63 15.29
N ASP A 273 -17.06 -9.95 15.42
CA ASP A 273 -16.56 -10.87 14.40
C ASP A 273 -17.22 -10.68 13.02
N SER A 274 -18.53 -10.51 13.00
CA SER A 274 -19.27 -10.31 11.76
C SER A 274 -18.97 -8.98 11.06
N LYS A 275 -18.31 -8.05 11.73
CA LYS A 275 -17.91 -6.75 11.20
C LYS A 275 -16.45 -6.71 10.70
N VAL A 276 -15.70 -7.80 10.84
CA VAL A 276 -14.35 -7.92 10.26
C VAL A 276 -14.45 -8.34 8.81
N GLY A 277 -14.15 -7.42 7.90
CA GLY A 277 -14.33 -7.68 6.47
C GLY A 277 -14.11 -6.45 5.61
N ALA A 278 -14.75 -6.44 4.45
CA ALA A 278 -14.66 -5.33 3.51
C ALA A 278 -15.99 -5.02 2.84
N LEU A 279 -16.17 -3.73 2.53
CA LEU A 279 -17.22 -3.21 1.64
C LEU A 279 -16.58 -2.66 0.36
N ARG A 280 -17.40 -2.50 -0.66
CA ARG A 280 -16.99 -1.97 -1.97
C ARG A 280 -17.79 -0.71 -2.32
N ILE A 281 -17.10 0.24 -2.96
CA ILE A 281 -17.72 1.30 -3.76
C ILE A 281 -17.30 1.01 -5.20
N LYS A 282 -18.25 0.78 -6.10
CA LYS A 282 -17.95 0.48 -7.51
C LYS A 282 -17.36 1.70 -8.21
N LYS A 283 -16.52 1.47 -9.21
CA LYS A 283 -15.98 2.52 -10.05
C LYS A 283 -17.08 3.46 -10.59
N GLY A 284 -16.89 4.75 -10.37
CA GLY A 284 -17.84 5.79 -10.80
C GLY A 284 -19.07 5.96 -9.91
N GLU A 285 -19.24 5.09 -8.90
CA GLU A 285 -20.31 5.21 -7.91
C GLU A 285 -19.86 6.03 -6.69
N THR A 286 -20.83 6.57 -5.97
CA THR A 286 -20.62 7.34 -4.72
C THR A 286 -21.45 6.78 -3.57
N GLU A 287 -21.72 5.47 -3.61
CA GLU A 287 -22.45 4.70 -2.60
C GLU A 287 -21.75 3.37 -2.35
N PHE A 288 -21.91 2.83 -1.15
CA PHE A 288 -21.53 1.44 -0.92
C PHE A 288 -22.41 0.50 -1.76
N ASP A 289 -21.76 -0.48 -2.39
CA ASP A 289 -22.45 -1.57 -3.06
C ASP A 289 -23.25 -2.39 -2.04
N LYS A 290 -24.58 -2.36 -2.15
CA LYS A 290 -25.49 -2.99 -1.19
C LYS A 290 -25.40 -4.51 -1.21
N ASP A 291 -25.05 -5.07 -2.37
CA ASP A 291 -24.96 -6.51 -2.59
C ASP A 291 -23.57 -7.08 -2.28
N TYR A 292 -22.61 -6.22 -1.94
CA TYR A 292 -21.25 -6.63 -1.65
C TYR A 292 -20.91 -6.48 -0.16
N LYS A 293 -20.53 -7.58 0.45
CA LYS A 293 -19.84 -7.66 1.75
C LYS A 293 -18.93 -8.88 1.73
N PHE A 294 -17.64 -8.68 1.91
CA PHE A 294 -16.70 -9.79 2.08
C PHE A 294 -16.44 -10.04 3.57
N ASN A 295 -16.94 -11.15 4.11
CA ASN A 295 -16.66 -11.58 5.47
C ASN A 295 -15.29 -12.26 5.55
N ILE A 296 -14.24 -11.45 5.75
CA ILE A 296 -12.85 -11.93 5.80
C ILE A 296 -12.61 -12.76 7.07
N PHE A 297 -13.26 -12.42 8.21
CA PHE A 297 -13.09 -13.17 9.46
C PHE A 297 -13.40 -14.65 9.29
N SER A 298 -14.53 -14.98 8.66
CA SER A 298 -14.90 -16.37 8.47
C SER A 298 -13.99 -17.09 7.47
N LYS A 299 -13.49 -16.39 6.44
CA LYS A 299 -12.55 -16.94 5.46
C LYS A 299 -11.15 -17.11 6.02
N ALA A 300 -10.79 -16.28 6.98
CA ALA A 300 -9.51 -16.30 7.68
C ALA A 300 -9.52 -17.20 8.93
N ASP A 301 -10.53 -18.07 9.08
CA ASP A 301 -10.62 -19.00 10.19
C ASP A 301 -10.57 -18.30 11.57
N GLY A 302 -11.19 -17.12 11.67
CA GLY A 302 -11.29 -16.34 12.92
C GLY A 302 -10.09 -15.42 13.19
N TYR A 303 -9.17 -15.28 12.26
CA TYR A 303 -8.11 -14.29 12.38
C TYR A 303 -8.58 -12.89 11.98
N ARG A 304 -8.11 -11.88 12.73
CA ARG A 304 -8.22 -10.47 12.40
C ARG A 304 -6.98 -9.99 11.68
N PHE A 305 -7.13 -8.92 10.88
CA PHE A 305 -6.01 -8.39 10.11
C PHE A 305 -5.75 -6.92 10.44
N ARG A 306 -4.55 -6.48 10.09
CA ARG A 306 -4.03 -5.17 10.46
C ARG A 306 -3.81 -4.25 9.28
N LYS A 307 -3.39 -4.81 8.13
CA LYS A 307 -3.04 -4.05 6.93
C LYS A 307 -3.63 -4.72 5.69
N ALA A 308 -3.87 -3.90 4.69
CA ALA A 308 -4.28 -4.33 3.36
C ALA A 308 -3.45 -3.59 2.31
N PHE A 309 -2.91 -4.30 1.33
CA PHE A 309 -2.11 -3.75 0.25
C PHE A 309 -2.59 -4.30 -1.07
N HIS A 310 -2.85 -3.42 -2.04
CA HIS A 310 -3.20 -3.85 -3.39
C HIS A 310 -2.01 -4.56 -4.05
N ILE A 311 -2.29 -5.63 -4.78
CA ILE A 311 -1.29 -6.39 -5.55
C ILE A 311 -1.47 -6.11 -7.04
N SER A 312 -2.56 -6.62 -7.61
CA SER A 312 -2.98 -6.43 -9.00
C SER A 312 -4.38 -7.00 -9.21
N GLY A 313 -5.10 -6.53 -10.23
CA GLY A 313 -6.49 -6.92 -10.45
C GLY A 313 -7.35 -6.60 -9.23
N SER A 314 -8.14 -7.56 -8.80
CA SER A 314 -8.94 -7.49 -7.57
C SER A 314 -8.23 -8.04 -6.32
N LYS A 315 -6.92 -8.30 -6.38
CA LYS A 315 -6.19 -9.01 -5.33
C LYS A 315 -5.44 -8.07 -4.40
N PHE A 316 -5.55 -8.37 -3.10
CA PHE A 316 -4.86 -7.66 -2.03
C PHE A 316 -4.08 -8.63 -1.16
N LEU A 317 -2.95 -8.18 -0.61
CA LEU A 317 -2.24 -8.84 0.48
C LEU A 317 -2.78 -8.29 1.80
N LEU A 318 -3.22 -9.18 2.68
CA LEU A 318 -3.59 -8.81 4.06
C LEU A 318 -2.55 -9.32 5.05
N GLU A 319 -2.18 -8.46 6.00
CA GLU A 319 -1.36 -8.84 7.15
C GLU A 319 -2.24 -9.10 8.37
N PHE A 320 -2.26 -10.33 8.83
CA PHE A 320 -3.05 -10.79 9.97
C PHE A 320 -2.26 -10.78 11.27
N TYR A 321 -2.97 -10.64 12.39
CA TYR A 321 -2.42 -10.87 13.72
C TYR A 321 -2.01 -12.34 13.88
N LEU A 322 -1.00 -12.60 14.73
CA LEU A 322 -0.51 -13.96 14.97
C LEU A 322 -1.45 -14.78 15.86
N ASP A 323 -2.25 -14.11 16.68
CA ASP A 323 -3.20 -14.72 17.60
C ASP A 323 -4.63 -14.26 17.25
N LYS A 324 -5.60 -15.18 17.33
CA LYS A 324 -7.02 -14.88 17.02
C LYS A 324 -7.68 -13.99 18.09
N THR A 325 -7.17 -14.03 19.31
CA THR A 325 -7.72 -13.33 20.49
C THR A 325 -6.98 -12.05 20.82
N GLN A 326 -5.73 -11.90 20.32
CA GLN A 326 -4.89 -10.72 20.55
C GLN A 326 -4.79 -9.90 19.27
N TYR A 327 -5.45 -8.77 19.26
CA TYR A 327 -5.47 -7.84 18.12
C TYR A 327 -5.45 -6.39 18.61
N GLY A 328 -5.24 -5.47 17.69
CA GLY A 328 -5.16 -4.04 17.97
C GLY A 328 -3.72 -3.52 17.99
N ASN A 329 -3.52 -2.42 18.70
CA ASN A 329 -2.35 -1.56 18.57
C ASN A 329 -0.99 -2.26 18.79
N MET A 330 -0.87 -3.05 19.86
CA MET A 330 0.40 -3.67 20.27
C MET A 330 0.47 -5.16 19.98
N ALA A 331 -0.57 -5.73 19.37
CA ALA A 331 -0.60 -7.15 19.08
C ALA A 331 0.38 -7.50 17.94
N ALA A 332 1.03 -8.64 18.05
CA ALA A 332 1.94 -9.15 17.03
C ALA A 332 1.16 -9.54 15.77
N SER A 333 1.71 -9.18 14.61
CA SER A 333 1.16 -9.51 13.29
C SER A 333 2.27 -9.99 12.35
N GLY A 334 1.93 -10.45 11.16
CA GLY A 334 2.89 -10.90 10.17
C GLY A 334 2.50 -12.21 9.48
N LYS A 335 1.37 -12.84 9.89
CA LYS A 335 0.75 -13.89 9.09
C LYS A 335 0.09 -13.24 7.87
N MET A 336 0.36 -13.74 6.68
CA MET A 336 -0.07 -13.10 5.44
C MET A 336 -1.02 -13.96 4.64
N ALA A 337 -1.99 -13.34 3.97
CA ALA A 337 -2.82 -14.01 2.98
C ALA A 337 -3.09 -13.10 1.78
N VAL A 338 -3.17 -13.69 0.60
CA VAL A 338 -3.73 -13.06 -0.58
C VAL A 338 -5.24 -13.24 -0.56
N VAL A 339 -5.96 -12.15 -0.74
CA VAL A 339 -7.42 -12.16 -0.89
C VAL A 339 -7.80 -11.67 -2.29
N ASP A 340 -8.73 -12.35 -2.92
CA ASP A 340 -9.40 -11.89 -4.13
C ASP A 340 -10.72 -11.26 -3.74
N MET A 341 -10.82 -9.95 -3.92
CA MET A 341 -11.97 -9.18 -3.46
C MET A 341 -13.21 -9.44 -4.30
N GLU A 342 -13.06 -9.75 -5.57
CA GLU A 342 -14.19 -10.04 -6.47
C GLU A 342 -14.72 -11.47 -6.24
N ALA A 343 -13.81 -12.44 -6.21
CA ALA A 343 -14.15 -13.84 -5.94
C ALA A 343 -14.46 -14.13 -4.46
N GLN A 344 -14.14 -13.21 -3.55
CA GLN A 344 -14.27 -13.36 -2.09
C GLN A 344 -13.57 -14.61 -1.56
N THR A 345 -12.34 -14.84 -2.02
CA THR A 345 -11.50 -15.97 -1.61
C THR A 345 -10.27 -15.50 -0.83
N LEU A 346 -9.68 -16.41 -0.06
CA LEU A 346 -8.48 -16.17 0.73
C LEU A 346 -7.52 -17.34 0.57
N THR A 347 -6.26 -17.04 0.30
CA THR A 347 -5.16 -18.00 0.19
C THR A 347 -4.03 -17.59 1.13
N TRP A 348 -3.72 -18.43 2.12
CA TRP A 348 -2.61 -18.18 3.04
C TRP A 348 -1.27 -18.19 2.31
N VAL A 349 -0.41 -17.21 2.63
CA VAL A 349 0.95 -17.16 2.08
C VAL A 349 1.80 -18.22 2.76
N THR A 350 2.58 -18.93 1.92
CA THR A 350 3.57 -19.94 2.34
C THR A 350 4.96 -19.56 1.84
N GLY A 351 6.01 -20.12 2.45
CA GLY A 351 7.40 -19.88 2.03
C GLY A 351 8.05 -18.63 2.61
N LEU A 352 7.36 -17.87 3.46
CA LEU A 352 7.98 -16.80 4.25
C LEU A 352 8.65 -17.35 5.50
N PRO A 353 9.68 -16.66 6.03
CA PRO A 353 10.24 -16.95 7.35
C PRO A 353 9.20 -16.79 8.47
N ASP A 354 9.50 -17.40 9.63
CA ASP A 354 8.66 -17.22 10.83
C ASP A 354 8.54 -15.74 11.17
N PRO A 355 7.31 -15.18 11.19
CA PRO A 355 7.07 -13.76 11.47
C PRO A 355 7.58 -13.33 12.86
N ALA A 356 7.75 -14.24 13.80
CA ALA A 356 8.34 -13.92 15.12
C ALA A 356 9.86 -13.66 15.06
N SER A 357 10.52 -14.10 13.99
CA SER A 357 11.98 -14.03 13.82
C SER A 357 12.45 -12.92 12.89
N VAL A 358 11.54 -12.16 12.29
CA VAL A 358 11.85 -11.15 11.27
C VAL A 358 11.11 -9.84 11.48
N SER A 359 11.51 -8.81 10.74
CA SER A 359 10.77 -7.57 10.55
C SER A 359 10.39 -7.41 9.08
N PHE A 360 9.21 -6.84 8.85
CA PHE A 360 8.67 -6.58 7.51
C PHE A 360 8.84 -5.11 7.15
N GLY A 361 9.31 -4.83 5.94
CA GLY A 361 9.30 -3.51 5.34
C GLY A 361 8.00 -3.24 4.57
N TRP A 362 7.94 -2.07 3.91
CA TRP A 362 6.85 -1.72 2.99
C TRP A 362 7.09 -2.38 1.64
N GLY A 363 6.19 -3.26 1.27
CA GLY A 363 6.19 -3.88 -0.04
C GLY A 363 5.35 -3.10 -1.05
N ASP A 364 5.39 -3.57 -2.29
CA ASP A 364 4.57 -3.06 -3.38
C ASP A 364 4.10 -4.20 -4.29
N GLY A 365 2.94 -4.02 -4.90
CA GLY A 365 2.32 -4.99 -5.80
C GLY A 365 2.50 -4.62 -7.27
N TYR A 366 2.81 -5.59 -8.11
CA TYR A 366 2.90 -5.41 -9.55
C TYR A 366 2.75 -6.74 -10.29
N ASP A 367 2.01 -6.74 -11.38
CA ASP A 367 1.86 -7.85 -12.33
C ASP A 367 1.67 -9.23 -11.68
N GLY A 368 0.64 -9.32 -10.85
CA GLY A 368 0.28 -10.58 -10.19
C GLY A 368 1.21 -11.02 -9.06
N ALA A 369 2.09 -10.17 -8.58
CA ALA A 369 2.96 -10.46 -7.45
C ALA A 369 3.05 -9.29 -6.46
N TYR A 370 3.29 -9.62 -5.19
CA TYR A 370 3.65 -8.64 -4.16
C TYR A 370 5.09 -8.84 -3.72
N TYR A 371 5.85 -7.77 -3.69
CA TYR A 371 7.27 -7.78 -3.31
C TYR A 371 7.40 -7.29 -1.88
N LEU A 372 7.80 -8.18 -0.96
CA LEU A 372 7.82 -7.94 0.49
C LEU A 372 9.24 -7.90 1.02
N PRO A 373 9.75 -6.75 1.51
CA PRO A 373 11.04 -6.66 2.17
C PRO A 373 11.00 -7.32 3.55
N ILE A 374 11.99 -8.15 3.85
CA ILE A 374 12.15 -8.84 5.12
C ILE A 374 13.60 -8.70 5.58
N ALA A 375 13.79 -8.35 6.86
CA ALA A 375 15.10 -8.24 7.49
C ALA A 375 15.07 -8.82 8.90
N ALA A 376 16.23 -8.86 9.56
CA ALA A 376 16.32 -9.22 10.96
C ALA A 376 15.49 -8.29 11.83
N PRO A 377 14.95 -8.78 12.96
CA PRO A 377 14.22 -7.92 13.89
C PRO A 377 15.16 -6.87 14.47
N THR A 378 14.79 -5.61 14.39
CA THR A 378 15.52 -4.53 15.03
C THR A 378 15.18 -4.47 16.50
N SER A 379 16.12 -4.85 17.38
CA SER A 379 16.00 -4.58 18.81
C SER A 379 16.24 -3.08 19.03
N MET A 380 15.18 -2.30 19.26
CA MET A 380 15.37 -1.01 19.90
C MET A 380 15.78 -1.28 21.36
N SER A 381 17.02 -1.03 21.72
CA SER A 381 17.45 -0.96 23.09
C SER A 381 16.74 0.23 23.74
N GLY A 382 15.56 -0.02 24.33
CA GLY A 382 14.86 0.94 25.12
C GLY A 382 15.70 1.24 26.35
N GLY A 383 16.21 2.46 26.48
CA GLY A 383 16.59 2.99 27.77
C GLY A 383 15.40 2.85 28.72
N SER A 384 15.63 2.32 29.92
CA SER A 384 14.67 2.21 30.99
C SER A 384 14.29 3.61 31.47
N GLY A 385 13.30 4.21 30.82
CA GLY A 385 12.62 5.41 31.25
C GLY A 385 11.16 5.08 31.39
N SER A 386 10.63 5.08 32.60
CA SER A 386 9.21 5.04 32.88
C SER A 386 8.56 6.35 32.40
N GLY A 387 8.26 6.39 31.13
CA GLY A 387 7.51 7.46 30.49
C GLY A 387 6.61 6.80 29.47
N SER A 388 5.33 7.15 29.49
CA SER A 388 4.35 6.78 28.47
C SER A 388 4.71 7.42 27.12
N GLY A 389 5.88 7.08 26.59
CA GLY A 389 6.37 7.52 25.31
C GLY A 389 5.84 6.62 24.22
N SER A 390 5.01 7.15 23.35
CA SER A 390 4.62 6.55 22.10
C SER A 390 5.88 6.24 21.27
N GLY A 391 6.40 5.01 21.40
CA GLY A 391 7.54 4.53 20.63
C GLY A 391 7.23 4.65 19.15
N SER A 392 7.97 5.52 18.50
CA SER A 392 7.92 5.76 17.08
C SER A 392 8.40 4.54 16.32
N GLY A 393 7.58 4.12 15.40
CA GLY A 393 7.72 3.02 14.52
C GLY A 393 9.07 2.71 13.89
N GLY A 394 9.91 2.03 14.64
CA GLY A 394 10.59 0.92 14.03
C GLY A 394 9.54 -0.17 13.92
N TRP A 395 9.55 -0.90 12.87
CA TRP A 395 8.67 -1.98 12.49
C TRP A 395 8.76 -3.19 13.44
N ASN A 396 8.72 -2.97 14.74
CA ASN A 396 8.66 -4.03 15.72
C ASN A 396 7.21 -4.44 15.89
N HIS A 397 6.84 -5.50 15.24
CA HIS A 397 5.71 -6.31 15.63
C HIS A 397 5.98 -6.81 17.05
N GLY A 398 5.31 -6.21 18.05
CA GLY A 398 5.50 -6.39 19.48
C GLY A 398 5.77 -7.83 19.93
N GLY A 399 7.01 -8.24 19.84
CA GLY A 399 7.57 -9.35 20.55
C GLY A 399 8.19 -8.82 21.84
N LYS A 400 8.08 -9.56 22.93
CA LYS A 400 8.82 -9.33 24.17
C LYS A 400 10.26 -9.01 23.80
N SER A 401 10.85 -8.00 24.47
CA SER A 401 12.27 -7.66 24.39
C SER A 401 13.12 -8.93 24.24
N ALA A 402 13.45 -9.26 22.99
CA ALA A 402 14.44 -10.28 22.73
C ALA A 402 15.77 -9.65 23.10
N THR A 403 16.42 -10.17 24.13
CA THR A 403 17.84 -9.98 24.36
C THR A 403 18.53 -10.15 23.01
N ARG A 404 19.41 -9.19 22.68
CA ARG A 404 20.23 -9.18 21.46
C ARG A 404 20.71 -10.60 21.13
N ALA A 405 20.02 -11.26 20.23
CA ALA A 405 20.51 -12.49 19.66
C ALA A 405 21.78 -12.13 18.88
N THR A 406 22.85 -12.82 19.14
CA THR A 406 24.04 -12.88 18.31
C THR A 406 23.63 -12.81 16.84
N ALA A 407 24.30 -11.95 16.07
CA ALA A 407 24.05 -11.58 14.68
C ALA A 407 23.04 -12.49 13.96
N SER A 408 21.84 -11.99 13.77
CA SER A 408 20.74 -12.77 13.22
C SER A 408 21.18 -13.40 11.90
N SER A 409 20.96 -14.70 11.76
CA SER A 409 21.22 -15.45 10.52
C SER A 409 20.24 -15.06 9.38
N VAL A 410 19.37 -14.08 9.59
CA VAL A 410 18.41 -13.61 8.60
C VAL A 410 19.13 -12.71 7.60
N ILE A 411 19.25 -13.19 6.38
CA ILE A 411 19.74 -12.38 5.25
C ILE A 411 18.61 -11.46 4.84
N PRO A 412 18.84 -10.12 4.81
CA PRO A 412 17.85 -9.19 4.31
C PRO A 412 17.43 -9.55 2.88
N THR A 413 16.13 -9.75 2.67
CA THR A 413 15.61 -10.35 1.44
C THR A 413 14.29 -9.70 1.05
N ILE A 414 14.13 -9.36 -0.22
CA ILE A 414 12.81 -9.10 -0.80
C ILE A 414 12.25 -10.43 -1.29
N TYR A 415 11.08 -10.80 -0.79
CA TYR A 415 10.33 -11.97 -1.25
C TYR A 415 9.31 -11.56 -2.29
N LYS A 416 9.17 -12.35 -3.35
CA LYS A 416 8.10 -12.27 -4.33
C LYS A 416 7.00 -13.25 -3.93
N ILE A 417 5.81 -12.73 -3.65
CA ILE A 417 4.60 -13.50 -3.32
C ILE A 417 3.72 -13.56 -4.56
N ASP A 418 3.51 -14.73 -5.12
CA ASP A 418 2.61 -14.92 -6.27
C ASP A 418 1.15 -14.77 -5.82
N ALA A 419 0.42 -13.88 -6.47
CA ALA A 419 -0.95 -13.53 -6.09
C ALA A 419 -1.99 -14.62 -6.44
N ASN A 420 -1.65 -15.62 -7.25
CA ASN A 420 -2.56 -16.71 -7.58
C ASN A 420 -2.39 -17.90 -6.64
N THR A 421 -1.15 -18.18 -6.25
CA THR A 421 -0.81 -19.37 -5.46
C THR A 421 -0.56 -19.07 -3.99
N GLY A 422 -0.25 -17.82 -3.63
CA GLY A 422 0.20 -17.42 -2.29
C GLY A 422 1.61 -17.93 -1.96
N VAL A 423 2.37 -18.45 -2.92
CA VAL A 423 3.73 -18.94 -2.69
C VAL A 423 4.71 -17.76 -2.70
N ALA A 424 5.50 -17.64 -1.64
CA ALA A 424 6.59 -16.68 -1.53
C ALA A 424 7.92 -17.33 -1.90
N THR A 425 8.72 -16.65 -2.72
CA THR A 425 10.07 -17.06 -3.12
C THR A 425 11.04 -15.88 -2.91
N ALA A 426 12.29 -16.18 -2.57
CA ALA A 426 13.32 -15.14 -2.48
C ALA A 426 13.54 -14.52 -3.87
N PHE A 427 13.48 -13.20 -3.95
CA PHE A 427 13.64 -12.44 -5.18
C PHE A 427 14.96 -11.67 -5.20
N MET A 428 15.32 -11.01 -4.09
CA MET A 428 16.51 -10.18 -4.01
C MET A 428 17.10 -10.23 -2.61
N THR A 429 18.40 -10.52 -2.49
CA THR A 429 19.11 -10.57 -1.21
C THR A 429 20.12 -9.44 -1.09
N PHE A 430 20.42 -9.02 0.14
CA PHE A 430 21.29 -7.88 0.42
C PHE A 430 22.40 -8.26 1.39
N SER A 431 23.59 -7.69 1.16
CA SER A 431 24.78 -7.93 2.00
C SER A 431 24.89 -6.97 3.18
N ASN A 432 24.28 -5.78 3.11
CA ASN A 432 24.52 -4.69 4.06
C ASN A 432 23.29 -3.85 4.41
N ALA A 433 22.09 -4.39 4.25
CA ALA A 433 20.84 -3.71 4.58
C ALA A 433 20.25 -4.27 5.86
N ASN A 434 20.83 -4.00 7.04
CA ASN A 434 20.32 -4.47 8.33
C ASN A 434 18.87 -4.03 8.58
N LEU A 435 18.46 -2.94 7.95
CA LEU A 435 17.10 -2.45 7.93
C LEU A 435 16.63 -2.28 6.50
N LEU A 436 15.94 -3.28 5.97
CA LEU A 436 15.32 -3.23 4.64
C LEU A 436 13.93 -2.63 4.78
N LYS A 437 13.80 -1.35 4.39
CA LYS A 437 12.61 -0.54 4.70
C LYS A 437 11.49 -0.66 3.70
N ALA A 438 11.82 -0.59 2.41
CA ALA A 438 10.80 -0.61 1.36
C ALA A 438 11.33 -1.09 0.03
N ILE A 439 10.43 -1.60 -0.78
CA ILE A 439 10.50 -1.59 -2.23
C ILE A 439 9.34 -0.73 -2.75
N THR A 440 9.61 0.11 -3.74
CA THR A 440 8.62 0.95 -4.41
C THR A 440 8.75 0.78 -5.90
N ILE A 441 7.72 0.29 -6.56
CA ILE A 441 7.72 -0.02 -7.99
C ILE A 441 7.25 1.22 -8.77
N LEU A 442 8.06 1.64 -9.74
CA LEU A 442 7.78 2.79 -10.59
C LEU A 442 6.91 2.32 -11.76
N LYS A 443 5.61 2.13 -11.52
CA LYS A 443 4.63 1.74 -12.54
C LYS A 443 4.56 2.87 -13.58
N LYS A 444 4.63 2.52 -14.84
CA LYS A 444 4.49 3.48 -15.95
C LYS A 444 3.05 3.53 -16.44
#